data_0018ae5e87171a52cf7412d91f897284
#
_entry.id   0018ae5e87171a52cf7412d91f897284
#
_cell.length_a   1.000
_cell.length_b   1.000
_cell.length_c   1.000
_cell.angle_alpha   90.00
_cell.angle_beta   90.00
_cell.angle_gamma   90.00
#
_symmetry.space_group_name_H-M   'P 1'
#
loop_
_entity.id
_entity.type
_entity.pdbx_description
1 polymer ?
#
loop_
_entity_poly.entity_id
_entity_poly.type
_entity_poly.pdbx_seq_one_letter_code
_entity_poly.pdbx_strand_id
1 'polypeptide(L)'
;MDFMEMYAQKKMTAEQAASLVKSGDWVDYGWCVNTPVAVDAELAKRLPELEGVNFRGGILMWVPEIFQIDDPAAHMTWNSWHMGGIERKAIAQGFSFYS
;
A
#
# COMPACT_ATOMS: atom_id res chain seq x y z
N MET A 1 -6.82 -3.35 31.61
CA MET A 1 -7.18 -3.51 30.17
C MET A 1 -6.91 -4.94 29.76
N ASP A 2 -7.89 -5.58 29.14
CA ASP A 2 -7.74 -6.95 28.62
C ASP A 2 -7.27 -6.88 27.16
N PHE A 3 -6.04 -7.31 26.89
CA PHE A 3 -5.47 -7.27 25.55
C PHE A 3 -6.18 -8.21 24.57
N MET A 4 -6.70 -9.34 25.07
CA MET A 4 -7.46 -10.28 24.22
C MET A 4 -8.79 -9.67 23.78
N GLU A 5 -9.45 -8.96 24.68
CA GLU A 5 -10.69 -8.23 24.34
C GLU A 5 -10.42 -7.12 23.34
N MET A 6 -9.35 -6.34 23.54
CA MET A 6 -8.94 -5.30 22.61
C MET A 6 -8.62 -5.88 21.23
N TYR A 7 -7.92 -7.02 21.19
CA TYR A 7 -7.60 -7.70 19.94
C TYR A 7 -8.88 -8.10 19.20
N ALA A 8 -9.84 -8.70 19.91
CA ALA A 8 -11.10 -9.12 19.31
C ALA A 8 -11.88 -7.94 18.73
N GLN A 9 -11.86 -6.79 19.41
CA GLN A 9 -12.55 -5.58 18.95
C GLN A 9 -11.90 -4.97 17.71
N LYS A 10 -10.56 -5.05 17.58
CA LYS A 10 -9.81 -4.44 16.49
C LYS A 10 -9.56 -5.38 15.32
N LYS A 11 -9.78 -6.67 15.51
CA LYS A 11 -9.57 -7.65 14.45
C LYS A 11 -10.57 -7.42 13.31
N MET A 12 -10.06 -7.43 12.08
CA MET A 12 -10.91 -7.26 10.91
C MET A 12 -10.35 -8.04 9.72
N THR A 13 -11.17 -8.24 8.70
CA THR A 13 -10.72 -8.86 7.45
C THR A 13 -9.85 -7.89 6.66
N ALA A 14 -9.09 -8.43 5.69
CA ALA A 14 -8.30 -7.58 4.78
C ALA A 14 -9.18 -6.61 4.01
N GLU A 15 -10.35 -7.05 3.57
CA GLU A 15 -11.31 -6.19 2.87
C GLU A 15 -11.78 -5.03 3.76
N GLN A 16 -12.10 -5.32 5.03
CA GLN A 16 -12.50 -4.30 5.99
C GLN A 16 -11.36 -3.30 6.24
N ALA A 17 -10.13 -3.81 6.40
CA ALA A 17 -8.96 -2.94 6.60
C ALA A 17 -8.75 -2.04 5.39
N ALA A 18 -8.80 -2.59 4.18
CA ALA A 18 -8.65 -1.81 2.96
C ALA A 18 -9.76 -0.76 2.81
N SER A 19 -10.95 -1.04 3.30
CA SER A 19 -12.08 -0.10 3.23
C SER A 19 -11.87 1.17 4.05
N LEU A 20 -10.95 1.17 5.00
CA LEU A 20 -10.64 2.33 5.82
C LEU A 20 -9.80 3.38 5.08
N VAL A 21 -9.14 3.00 4.01
CA VAL A 21 -8.27 3.91 3.24
C VAL A 21 -9.12 4.85 2.40
N LYS A 22 -8.80 6.13 2.47
CA LYS A 22 -9.50 7.20 1.76
C LYS A 22 -8.53 7.96 0.87
N SER A 23 -9.05 8.68 -0.10
CA SER A 23 -8.25 9.59 -0.93
C SER A 23 -7.47 10.56 -0.05
N GLY A 24 -6.20 10.74 -0.36
CA GLY A 24 -5.31 11.62 0.40
C GLY A 24 -4.64 10.97 1.61
N ASP A 25 -5.00 9.75 1.97
CA ASP A 25 -4.41 9.06 3.12
C ASP A 25 -2.96 8.65 2.86
N TRP A 26 -2.22 8.48 3.94
CA TRP A 26 -0.91 7.84 3.94
C TRP A 26 -1.04 6.41 4.46
N VAL A 27 -0.46 5.47 3.72
CA VAL A 27 -0.48 4.04 4.06
C VAL A 27 0.95 3.53 4.07
N ASP A 28 1.38 2.98 5.19
CA ASP A 28 2.74 2.44 5.34
C ASP A 28 2.71 0.92 5.16
N TYR A 29 3.48 0.43 4.19
CA TYR A 29 3.58 -1.00 3.89
C TYR A 29 4.69 -1.71 4.67
N GLY A 30 5.50 -0.97 5.44
CA GLY A 30 6.65 -1.56 6.11
C GLY A 30 7.78 -1.88 5.15
N TRP A 31 8.62 -2.83 5.51
CA TRP A 31 9.86 -3.15 4.79
C TRP A 31 9.90 -4.60 4.35
N CYS A 32 10.45 -4.82 3.17
CA CYS A 32 10.80 -6.14 2.66
C CYS A 32 9.64 -7.13 2.76
N VAL A 33 9.82 -8.21 3.52
CA VAL A 33 8.81 -9.28 3.67
C VAL A 33 7.59 -8.87 4.50
N ASN A 34 7.63 -7.70 5.14
CA ASN A 34 6.50 -7.21 5.94
C ASN A 34 5.38 -6.61 5.09
N THR A 35 5.53 -6.55 3.78
CA THR A 35 4.48 -6.06 2.87
C THR A 35 3.17 -6.80 3.15
N PRO A 36 2.06 -6.07 3.38
CA PRO A 36 0.79 -6.67 3.80
C PRO A 36 0.03 -7.28 2.62
N VAL A 37 0.39 -8.50 2.22
CA VAL A 37 -0.08 -9.16 1.00
C VAL A 37 -1.60 -9.19 0.87
N ALA A 38 -2.32 -9.58 1.93
CA ALA A 38 -3.77 -9.70 1.87
C ALA A 38 -4.47 -8.34 1.73
N VAL A 39 -3.99 -7.34 2.48
CA VAL A 39 -4.53 -5.97 2.39
C VAL A 39 -4.17 -5.34 1.05
N ASP A 40 -2.97 -5.58 0.54
CA ASP A 40 -2.52 -5.10 -0.76
C ASP A 40 -3.47 -5.54 -1.89
N ALA A 41 -3.84 -6.81 -1.90
CA ALA A 41 -4.77 -7.34 -2.90
C ALA A 41 -6.14 -6.64 -2.84
N GLU A 42 -6.65 -6.39 -1.64
CA GLU A 42 -7.93 -5.72 -1.45
C GLU A 42 -7.85 -4.22 -1.78
N LEU A 43 -6.72 -3.57 -1.43
CA LEU A 43 -6.48 -2.17 -1.80
C LEU A 43 -6.41 -1.99 -3.32
N ALA A 44 -5.79 -2.93 -4.03
CA ALA A 44 -5.71 -2.88 -5.48
C ALA A 44 -7.09 -2.84 -6.13
N LYS A 45 -8.07 -3.52 -5.54
CA LYS A 45 -9.45 -3.51 -6.04
C LYS A 45 -10.14 -2.16 -5.83
N ARG A 46 -9.80 -1.46 -4.74
CA ARG A 46 -10.42 -0.17 -4.39
C ARG A 46 -9.70 1.03 -5.00
N LEU A 47 -8.41 0.90 -5.22
CA LEU A 47 -7.56 2.03 -5.60
C LEU A 47 -8.05 2.79 -6.84
N PRO A 48 -8.64 2.13 -7.87
CA PRO A 48 -9.20 2.86 -9.01
C PRO A 48 -10.30 3.87 -8.64
N GLU A 49 -10.92 3.73 -7.46
CA GLU A 49 -11.95 4.66 -6.97
C GLU A 49 -11.37 5.79 -6.13
N LEU A 50 -10.06 5.75 -5.86
CA LEU A 50 -9.39 6.68 -4.96
C LEU A 50 -8.41 7.57 -5.73
N GLU A 51 -8.05 8.70 -5.15
CA GLU A 51 -7.08 9.63 -5.71
C GLU A 51 -6.13 10.11 -4.60
N GLY A 52 -4.87 10.34 -4.97
CA GLY A 52 -3.90 10.94 -4.07
C GLY A 52 -3.55 10.12 -2.85
N VAL A 53 -3.67 8.80 -2.92
CA VAL A 53 -3.25 7.93 -1.81
C VAL A 53 -1.73 7.85 -1.81
N ASN A 54 -1.12 8.10 -0.67
CA ASN A 54 0.32 8.11 -0.50
C ASN A 54 0.75 6.83 0.21
N PHE A 55 1.48 5.98 -0.49
CA PHE A 55 2.06 4.79 0.10
C PHE A 55 3.51 5.04 0.48
N ARG A 56 3.97 4.35 1.50
CA ARG A 56 5.35 4.44 1.97
C ARG A 56 5.86 3.06 2.32
N GLY A 57 7.12 2.81 1.99
CA GLY A 57 7.75 1.55 2.34
C GLY A 57 9.24 1.57 2.05
N GLY A 58 9.86 0.44 2.22
CA GLY A 58 11.25 0.22 1.84
C GLY A 58 11.33 -1.00 0.92
N ILE A 59 12.48 -1.32 0.44
CA ILE A 59 12.80 -2.36 -0.52
C ILE A 59 11.70 -3.41 -0.70
N LEU A 60 11.05 -3.41 -1.88
CA LEU A 60 10.04 -4.41 -2.21
C LEU A 60 10.68 -5.71 -2.67
N MET A 61 10.19 -6.83 -2.14
CA MET A 61 10.67 -8.17 -2.48
C MET A 61 9.88 -8.79 -3.63
N TRP A 62 8.71 -8.24 -3.94
CA TRP A 62 7.87 -8.62 -5.07
C TRP A 62 7.04 -7.41 -5.51
N VAL A 63 6.45 -7.49 -6.69
CA VAL A 63 5.60 -6.40 -7.20
C VAL A 63 4.26 -6.41 -6.48
N PRO A 64 3.91 -5.36 -5.70
CA PRO A 64 2.61 -5.30 -5.06
C PRO A 64 1.47 -5.26 -6.07
N GLU A 65 0.30 -5.75 -5.66
CA GLU A 65 -0.90 -5.69 -6.50
C GLU A 65 -1.29 -4.25 -6.84
N ILE A 66 -1.08 -3.30 -5.91
CA ILE A 66 -1.37 -1.88 -6.17
C ILE A 66 -0.54 -1.30 -7.31
N PHE A 67 0.63 -1.87 -7.61
CA PHE A 67 1.46 -1.43 -8.75
C PHE A 67 0.93 -1.95 -10.09
N GLN A 68 0.06 -2.95 -10.06
CA GLN A 68 -0.42 -3.65 -11.25
C GLN A 68 -1.79 -3.18 -11.72
N ILE A 69 -2.36 -2.17 -11.08
CA ILE A 69 -3.62 -1.55 -11.52
C ILE A 69 -3.39 -0.72 -12.78
N ASP A 70 -4.46 -0.40 -13.48
CA ASP A 70 -4.39 0.50 -14.64
C ASP A 70 -4.03 1.91 -14.16
N ASP A 71 -3.01 2.50 -14.77
CA ASP A 71 -2.55 3.87 -14.52
C ASP A 71 -2.37 4.20 -13.02
N PRO A 72 -1.43 3.54 -12.32
CA PRO A 72 -1.22 3.79 -10.89
C PRO A 72 -0.99 5.27 -10.55
N ALA A 73 -0.30 6.00 -11.42
CA ALA A 73 0.03 7.41 -11.18
C ALA A 73 -1.21 8.29 -11.02
N ALA A 74 -2.35 7.88 -11.61
CA ALA A 74 -3.61 8.63 -11.47
C ALA A 74 -4.23 8.49 -10.08
N HIS A 75 -3.83 7.48 -9.30
CA HIS A 75 -4.50 7.13 -8.06
C HIS A 75 -3.58 7.20 -6.83
N MET A 76 -2.28 6.98 -7.02
CA MET A 76 -1.37 6.81 -5.90
C MET A 76 0.02 7.36 -6.17
N THR A 77 0.78 7.51 -5.07
CA THR A 77 2.21 7.78 -5.10
C THR A 77 2.89 6.78 -4.18
N TRP A 78 3.98 6.17 -4.63
CA TRP A 78 4.80 5.30 -3.80
C TRP A 78 6.05 6.05 -3.38
N ASN A 79 6.24 6.22 -2.08
CA ASN A 79 7.39 6.92 -1.50
C ASN A 79 8.27 5.88 -0.81
N SER A 80 9.48 5.70 -1.31
CA SER A 80 10.38 4.67 -0.81
C SER A 80 11.59 5.25 -0.11
N TRP A 81 11.95 4.65 1.04
CA TRP A 81 13.18 5.03 1.73
C TRP A 81 14.41 4.44 1.05
N HIS A 82 14.26 3.26 0.46
CA HIS A 82 15.31 2.59 -0.32
C HIS A 82 14.74 2.08 -1.62
N MET A 83 15.52 2.21 -2.69
CA MET A 83 15.09 1.86 -4.04
C MET A 83 15.73 0.55 -4.49
N GLY A 84 14.89 -0.48 -4.69
CA GLY A 84 15.27 -1.69 -5.40
C GLY A 84 14.90 -1.63 -6.87
N GLY A 85 14.99 -2.74 -7.57
CA GLY A 85 14.65 -2.80 -8.99
C GLY A 85 13.18 -2.50 -9.29
N ILE A 86 12.29 -2.94 -8.42
CA ILE A 86 10.84 -2.75 -8.57
C ILE A 86 10.50 -1.26 -8.47
N GLU A 87 11.03 -0.57 -7.45
CA GLU A 87 10.78 0.86 -7.23
C GLU A 87 11.35 1.71 -8.36
N ARG A 88 12.51 1.33 -8.91
CA ARG A 88 13.11 2.04 -10.04
C ARG A 88 12.24 1.98 -11.29
N LYS A 89 11.61 0.83 -11.53
CA LYS A 89 10.64 0.71 -12.64
C LYS A 89 9.41 1.57 -12.40
N ALA A 90 8.96 1.65 -11.16
CA ALA A 90 7.83 2.50 -10.79
C ALA A 90 8.15 3.99 -10.96
N ILE A 91 9.40 4.41 -10.68
CA ILE A 91 9.86 5.78 -10.97
C ILE A 91 9.72 6.07 -12.46
N ALA A 92 10.17 5.15 -13.31
CA ALA A 92 10.07 5.31 -14.76
C ALA A 92 8.62 5.42 -15.23
N GLN A 93 7.68 4.80 -14.50
CA GLN A 93 6.25 4.89 -14.79
C GLN A 93 5.58 6.11 -14.15
N GLY A 94 6.30 6.87 -13.35
CA GLY A 94 5.83 8.16 -12.83
C GLY A 94 5.08 8.12 -11.50
N PHE A 95 5.02 6.99 -10.80
CA PHE A 95 4.28 6.92 -9.54
C PHE A 95 5.14 6.62 -8.30
N SER A 96 6.45 6.50 -8.45
CA SER A 96 7.33 6.25 -7.32
C SER A 96 8.39 7.34 -7.19
N PHE A 97 8.72 7.67 -5.96
CA PHE A 97 9.70 8.69 -5.63
C PHE A 97 10.57 8.24 -4.47
N TYR A 98 11.81 8.70 -4.47
CA TYR A 98 12.71 8.52 -3.34
C TYR A 98 12.32 9.51 -2.23
N SER A 99 12.20 9.00 -1.05
CA SER A 99 11.74 9.79 0.08
C SER A 99 12.82 9.92 1.16
#